data_00b473ab485a979e351e7aa91e1b65ea
#
_entry.id   00b473ab485a979e351e7aa91e1b65ea
#
_cell.length_a   1.000
_cell.length_b   1.000
_cell.length_c   1.000
_cell.angle_alpha   90.00
_cell.angle_beta   90.00
_cell.angle_gamma   90.00
#
_symmetry.space_group_name_H-M   'P 1'
#
loop_
_entity.id
_entity.type
_entity.pdbx_description
1 polymer ?
#
loop_
_entity_poly.entity_id
_entity_poly.type
_entity_poly.pdbx_seq_one_letter_code
_entity_poly.pdbx_strand_id
1 'polypeptide(L)'
;MPRRTAADGDITRAALIDAAAELFAAHGVDGVSIRSINSQAGLAAASVHYHFGSKDRLLDAVLEREGQAVRDEISERAERLLARQARPTTRQLVETLAMPYLNLIEREPVRGIQWLKIVAQLITAGDSRVDQDLEVAPISGKVQELVRRRYPNVAQDDLVLDWRLGVVTLIQMLSLTPPDEVTVASADSSYKQTAVNFVIGGIDASMASLASGAAAKKAS
;
A
#
# COMPACT_ATOMS: atom_id res chain seq x y z
N MET A 1 -5.47 16.05 41.15
CA MET A 1 -5.28 15.81 39.73
C MET A 1 -5.99 14.50 39.35
N PRO A 2 -7.00 14.46 38.48
CA PRO A 2 -7.62 13.21 38.08
C PRO A 2 -6.59 12.31 37.39
N ARG A 3 -6.58 11.05 37.76
CA ARG A 3 -5.70 10.02 37.23
C ARG A 3 -6.14 9.75 35.78
N ARG A 4 -5.28 10.04 34.78
CA ARG A 4 -5.56 9.69 33.37
C ARG A 4 -5.87 8.21 33.29
N THR A 5 -7.00 7.85 32.70
CA THR A 5 -7.39 6.45 32.48
C THR A 5 -6.65 5.88 31.28
N ALA A 6 -6.58 4.55 31.14
CA ALA A 6 -6.05 3.92 29.94
C ALA A 6 -6.78 4.40 28.68
N ALA A 7 -8.11 4.56 28.75
CA ALA A 7 -8.94 5.08 27.66
C ALA A 7 -8.53 6.51 27.23
N ASP A 8 -8.15 7.39 28.14
CA ASP A 8 -7.64 8.74 27.79
C ASP A 8 -6.30 8.66 27.05
N GLY A 9 -5.49 7.66 27.36
CA GLY A 9 -4.24 7.37 26.67
C GLY A 9 -4.45 6.93 25.22
N ASP A 10 -5.41 6.06 24.99
CA ASP A 10 -5.76 5.54 23.65
C ASP A 10 -6.37 6.64 22.76
N ILE A 11 -7.26 7.47 23.30
CA ILE A 11 -7.81 8.63 22.59
C ILE A 11 -6.70 9.60 22.18
N THR A 12 -5.78 9.90 23.09
CA THR A 12 -4.64 10.79 22.82
C THR A 12 -3.73 10.20 21.74
N ARG A 13 -3.48 8.89 21.82
CA ARG A 13 -2.65 8.18 20.84
C ARG A 13 -3.29 8.21 19.44
N ALA A 14 -4.59 7.97 19.34
CA ALA A 14 -5.33 8.04 18.08
C ALA A 14 -5.28 9.45 17.48
N ALA A 15 -5.51 10.50 18.27
CA ALA A 15 -5.43 11.88 17.79
C ALA A 15 -4.05 12.26 17.24
N LEU A 16 -2.96 11.76 17.84
CA LEU A 16 -1.61 11.97 17.34
C LEU A 16 -1.37 11.25 16.00
N ILE A 17 -1.90 10.03 15.83
CA ILE A 17 -1.80 9.28 14.58
C ILE A 17 -2.60 10.01 13.48
N ASP A 18 -3.80 10.51 13.76
CA ASP A 18 -4.62 11.25 12.79
C ASP A 18 -3.93 12.54 12.34
N ALA A 19 -3.43 13.35 13.29
CA ALA A 19 -2.71 14.58 12.99
C ALA A 19 -1.41 14.32 12.20
N ALA A 20 -0.68 13.26 12.54
CA ALA A 20 0.53 12.88 11.82
C ALA A 20 0.21 12.41 10.39
N ALA A 21 -0.82 11.59 10.21
CA ALA A 21 -1.23 11.11 8.88
C ALA A 21 -1.62 12.25 7.95
N GLU A 22 -2.39 13.22 8.45
CA GLU A 22 -2.76 14.42 7.69
C GLU A 22 -1.53 15.23 7.27
N LEU A 23 -0.65 15.54 8.22
CA LEU A 23 0.54 16.35 7.95
C LEU A 23 1.55 15.62 7.03
N PHE A 24 1.81 14.33 7.27
CA PHE A 24 2.73 13.54 6.44
C PHE A 24 2.20 13.43 5.00
N ALA A 25 0.92 13.18 4.82
CA ALA A 25 0.32 13.09 3.49
C ALA A 25 0.41 14.43 2.72
N ALA A 26 0.31 15.57 3.43
CA ALA A 26 0.32 16.90 2.82
C ALA A 26 1.73 17.44 2.55
N HIS A 27 2.68 17.20 3.46
CA HIS A 27 3.98 17.88 3.48
C HIS A 27 5.19 16.94 3.40
N GLY A 28 4.96 15.64 3.32
CA GLY A 28 6.01 14.63 3.43
C GLY A 28 6.49 14.43 4.86
N VAL A 29 7.07 13.26 5.10
CA VAL A 29 7.54 12.89 6.45
C VAL A 29 8.64 13.85 6.93
N ASP A 30 9.60 14.18 6.06
CA ASP A 30 10.75 15.03 6.43
C ASP A 30 10.35 16.48 6.69
N GLY A 31 9.33 16.99 5.97
CA GLY A 31 8.82 18.34 6.13
C GLY A 31 8.02 18.60 7.41
N VAL A 32 7.72 17.55 8.19
CA VAL A 32 6.84 17.63 9.37
C VAL A 32 7.64 17.51 10.68
N SER A 33 7.42 18.45 11.61
CA SER A 33 8.02 18.43 12.94
C SER A 33 7.10 17.80 13.99
N ILE A 34 7.69 17.24 15.06
CA ILE A 34 6.93 16.77 16.24
C ILE A 34 6.07 17.90 16.83
N ARG A 35 6.59 19.14 16.79
CA ARG A 35 5.87 20.30 17.31
C ARG A 35 4.60 20.59 16.49
N SER A 36 4.68 20.52 15.16
CA SER A 36 3.51 20.70 14.29
C SER A 36 2.46 19.61 14.52
N ILE A 37 2.88 18.36 14.71
CA ILE A 37 1.97 17.26 15.01
C ILE A 37 1.25 17.48 16.34
N ASN A 38 1.98 17.80 17.41
CA ASN A 38 1.37 18.08 18.71
C ASN A 38 0.38 19.25 18.64
N SER A 39 0.74 20.31 17.89
CA SER A 39 -0.12 21.50 17.69
C SER A 39 -1.39 21.14 16.90
N GLN A 40 -1.27 20.39 15.83
CA GLN A 40 -2.40 19.92 15.01
C GLN A 40 -3.36 19.04 15.83
N ALA A 41 -2.83 18.18 16.68
CA ALA A 41 -3.60 17.34 17.59
C ALA A 41 -4.20 18.09 18.79
N GLY A 42 -3.88 19.38 18.99
CA GLY A 42 -4.30 20.15 20.17
C GLY A 42 -3.71 19.66 21.49
N LEU A 43 -2.53 19.06 21.44
CA LEU A 43 -1.88 18.39 22.58
C LEU A 43 -0.60 19.08 23.04
N ALA A 44 -0.15 18.75 24.25
CA ALA A 44 1.07 19.30 24.83
C ALA A 44 2.31 18.90 23.99
N ALA A 45 3.34 19.75 23.96
CA ALA A 45 4.56 19.57 23.16
C ALA A 45 5.30 18.24 23.42
N ALA A 46 5.14 17.62 24.58
CA ALA A 46 5.76 16.35 24.93
C ALA A 46 4.94 15.11 24.56
N SER A 47 3.72 15.26 24.00
CA SER A 47 2.78 14.15 23.82
C SER A 47 3.29 13.07 22.84
N VAL A 48 3.90 13.45 21.73
CA VAL A 48 4.50 12.47 20.80
C VAL A 48 5.62 11.68 21.50
N HIS A 49 6.51 12.36 22.23
CA HIS A 49 7.59 11.67 22.96
C HIS A 49 7.05 10.71 24.03
N TYR A 50 6.00 11.11 24.72
CA TYR A 50 5.37 10.27 25.74
C TYR A 50 4.73 9.01 25.17
N HIS A 51 3.98 9.12 24.05
CA HIS A 51 3.20 8.02 23.48
C HIS A 51 3.98 7.15 22.49
N PHE A 52 4.95 7.72 21.77
CA PHE A 52 5.66 7.04 20.68
C PHE A 52 7.18 7.07 20.84
N GLY A 53 7.74 7.96 21.64
CA GLY A 53 9.18 8.12 21.82
C GLY A 53 9.86 8.90 20.70
N SER A 54 9.48 8.69 19.43
CA SER A 54 10.07 9.36 18.26
C SER A 54 9.05 9.60 17.14
N LYS A 55 9.43 10.45 16.16
CA LYS A 55 8.66 10.65 14.92
C LYS A 55 8.61 9.37 14.08
N ASP A 56 9.69 8.62 14.05
CA ASP A 56 9.78 7.35 13.31
C ASP A 56 8.79 6.32 13.85
N ARG A 57 8.73 6.12 15.15
CA ARG A 57 7.75 5.20 15.76
C ARG A 57 6.31 5.66 15.59
N LEU A 58 6.07 6.97 15.53
CA LEU A 58 4.76 7.50 15.18
C LEU A 58 4.43 7.21 13.70
N LEU A 59 5.39 7.37 12.79
CA LEU A 59 5.23 7.00 11.39
C LEU A 59 4.93 5.50 11.25
N ASP A 60 5.66 4.63 11.96
CA ASP A 60 5.37 3.20 11.98
C ASP A 60 3.92 2.92 12.43
N ALA A 61 3.44 3.63 13.44
CA ALA A 61 2.06 3.49 13.92
C ALA A 61 1.01 4.02 12.90
N VAL A 62 1.35 5.06 12.14
CA VAL A 62 0.51 5.56 11.04
C VAL A 62 0.42 4.53 9.91
N LEU A 63 1.54 3.93 9.54
CA LEU A 63 1.59 2.91 8.48
C LEU A 63 0.85 1.64 8.90
N GLU A 64 1.06 1.18 10.14
CA GLU A 64 0.50 -0.07 10.65
C GLU A 64 -1.02 -0.02 10.79
N ARG A 65 -1.59 1.13 11.13
CA ARG A 65 -3.03 1.28 11.37
C ARG A 65 -3.91 0.79 10.21
N GLU A 66 -3.54 1.14 8.98
CA GLU A 66 -4.25 0.72 7.78
C GLU A 66 -3.55 -0.46 7.08
N GLY A 67 -2.22 -0.50 7.18
CA GLY A 67 -1.38 -1.49 6.49
C GLY A 67 -1.65 -2.93 6.90
N GLN A 68 -1.91 -3.20 8.19
CA GLN A 68 -2.23 -4.55 8.65
C GLN A 68 -3.47 -5.11 7.97
N ALA A 69 -4.57 -4.34 7.93
CA ALA A 69 -5.81 -4.77 7.30
C ALA A 69 -5.65 -5.02 5.79
N VAL A 70 -4.84 -4.20 5.12
CA VAL A 70 -4.51 -4.37 3.70
C VAL A 70 -3.72 -5.67 3.48
N ARG A 71 -2.69 -5.92 4.29
CA ARG A 71 -1.88 -7.16 4.20
C ARG A 71 -2.72 -8.42 4.45
N ASP A 72 -3.57 -8.39 5.48
CA ASP A 72 -4.44 -9.51 5.82
C ASP A 72 -5.40 -9.82 4.67
N GLU A 73 -6.03 -8.80 4.08
CA GLU A 73 -6.94 -8.97 2.96
C GLU A 73 -6.23 -9.50 1.70
N ILE A 74 -4.99 -9.02 1.40
CA ILE A 74 -4.16 -9.57 0.33
C ILE A 74 -3.90 -11.07 0.56
N SER A 75 -3.49 -11.42 1.78
CA SER A 75 -3.20 -12.81 2.16
C SER A 75 -4.41 -13.72 1.99
N GLU A 76 -5.58 -13.32 2.46
CA GLU A 76 -6.83 -14.07 2.32
C GLU A 76 -7.26 -14.23 0.86
N ARG A 77 -7.13 -13.18 0.05
CA ARG A 77 -7.44 -13.24 -1.40
C ARG A 77 -6.51 -14.20 -2.13
N ALA A 78 -5.21 -14.15 -1.80
CA ALA A 78 -4.23 -15.05 -2.37
C ALA A 78 -4.51 -16.51 -1.97
N GLU A 79 -4.86 -16.79 -0.72
CA GLU A 79 -5.25 -18.14 -0.27
C GLU A 79 -6.48 -18.68 -1.03
N ARG A 80 -7.52 -17.85 -1.16
CA ARG A 80 -8.72 -18.24 -1.92
C ARG A 80 -8.40 -18.57 -3.38
N LEU A 81 -7.46 -17.84 -3.98
CA LEU A 81 -7.05 -18.06 -5.37
C LEU A 81 -6.19 -19.32 -5.50
N LEU A 82 -5.29 -19.56 -4.54
CA LEU A 82 -4.46 -20.78 -4.47
C LEU A 82 -5.31 -22.06 -4.33
N ALA A 83 -6.37 -21.99 -3.50
CA ALA A 83 -7.26 -23.11 -3.27
C ALA A 83 -8.00 -23.58 -4.53
N ARG A 84 -8.16 -22.74 -5.54
CA ARG A 84 -8.80 -23.11 -6.82
C ARG A 84 -7.95 -24.02 -7.69
N GLN A 85 -6.67 -24.22 -7.38
CA GLN A 85 -5.69 -25.03 -8.11
C GLN A 85 -5.56 -24.72 -9.63
N ALA A 86 -6.36 -23.79 -10.12
CA ALA A 86 -6.33 -23.34 -11.51
C ALA A 86 -5.21 -22.32 -11.74
N ARG A 87 -4.73 -22.22 -12.97
CA ARG A 87 -3.80 -21.18 -13.39
C ARG A 87 -4.52 -19.82 -13.34
N PRO A 88 -4.07 -18.86 -12.51
CA PRO A 88 -4.74 -17.57 -12.40
C PRO A 88 -4.56 -16.74 -13.67
N THR A 89 -5.46 -15.79 -13.91
CA THR A 89 -5.29 -14.75 -14.92
C THR A 89 -4.49 -13.59 -14.35
N THR A 90 -3.85 -12.77 -15.20
CA THR A 90 -3.17 -11.53 -14.76
C THR A 90 -4.14 -10.62 -14.02
N ARG A 91 -5.37 -10.48 -14.52
CA ARG A 91 -6.43 -9.72 -13.86
C ARG A 91 -6.68 -10.19 -12.43
N GLN A 92 -6.84 -11.48 -12.20
CA GLN A 92 -7.04 -12.03 -10.85
C GLN A 92 -5.87 -11.75 -9.91
N LEU A 93 -4.65 -11.81 -10.42
CA LEU A 93 -3.45 -11.48 -9.63
C LEU A 93 -3.41 -10.00 -9.28
N VAL A 94 -3.63 -9.10 -10.25
CA VAL A 94 -3.65 -7.66 -10.01
C VAL A 94 -4.80 -7.28 -9.07
N GLU A 95 -5.99 -7.84 -9.24
CA GLU A 95 -7.14 -7.59 -8.35
C GLU A 95 -6.89 -8.12 -6.92
N THR A 96 -6.11 -9.19 -6.75
CA THR A 96 -5.70 -9.68 -5.42
C THR A 96 -4.92 -8.61 -4.66
N LEU A 97 -4.09 -7.83 -5.36
CA LEU A 97 -3.31 -6.75 -4.77
C LEU A 97 -4.08 -5.41 -4.75
N ALA A 98 -4.84 -5.09 -5.79
CA ALA A 98 -5.49 -3.80 -5.94
C ALA A 98 -6.73 -3.63 -5.06
N MET A 99 -7.56 -4.68 -4.95
CA MET A 99 -8.83 -4.58 -4.25
C MET A 99 -8.72 -4.18 -2.77
N PRO A 100 -7.72 -4.65 -1.98
CA PRO A 100 -7.55 -4.20 -0.60
C PRO A 100 -7.32 -2.69 -0.47
N TYR A 101 -6.56 -2.08 -1.39
CA TYR A 101 -6.38 -0.62 -1.43
C TYR A 101 -7.66 0.10 -1.81
N LEU A 102 -8.38 -0.42 -2.80
CA LEU A 102 -9.67 0.15 -3.23
C LEU A 102 -10.71 0.06 -2.11
N ASN A 103 -10.79 -1.08 -1.41
CA ASN A 103 -11.67 -1.27 -0.27
C ASN A 103 -11.30 -0.34 0.90
N LEU A 104 -10.00 -0.08 1.12
CA LEU A 104 -9.56 0.90 2.11
C LEU A 104 -10.07 2.30 1.74
N ILE A 105 -9.91 2.73 0.48
CA ILE A 105 -10.41 4.04 0.01
C ILE A 105 -11.94 4.11 0.13
N GLU A 106 -12.65 3.03 -0.15
CA GLU A 106 -14.12 3.00 -0.07
C GLU A 106 -14.62 3.12 1.38
N ARG A 107 -14.01 2.40 2.31
CA ARG A 107 -14.38 2.42 3.75
C ARG A 107 -13.96 3.70 4.44
N GLU A 108 -12.79 4.21 4.13
CA GLU A 108 -12.14 5.33 4.81
C GLU A 108 -11.51 6.29 3.78
N PRO A 109 -12.34 7.02 3.00
CA PRO A 109 -11.84 7.76 1.83
C PRO A 109 -10.69 8.71 2.15
N VAL A 110 -10.82 9.52 3.19
CA VAL A 110 -9.79 10.50 3.58
C VAL A 110 -8.53 9.79 4.10
N ARG A 111 -8.70 8.88 5.06
CA ARG A 111 -7.56 8.16 5.68
C ARG A 111 -6.87 7.24 4.69
N GLY A 112 -7.64 6.54 3.85
CA GLY A 112 -7.09 5.65 2.83
C GLY A 112 -6.21 6.39 1.81
N ILE A 113 -6.66 7.54 1.33
CA ILE A 113 -5.86 8.37 0.41
C ILE A 113 -4.65 8.99 1.13
N GLN A 114 -4.79 9.46 2.37
CA GLN A 114 -3.65 9.95 3.15
C GLN A 114 -2.59 8.85 3.33
N TRP A 115 -3.01 7.65 3.71
CA TRP A 115 -2.12 6.50 3.87
C TRP A 115 -1.41 6.14 2.56
N LEU A 116 -2.13 6.05 1.44
CA LEU A 116 -1.54 5.80 0.12
C LEU A 116 -0.54 6.88 -0.30
N LYS A 117 -0.82 8.17 -0.02
CA LYS A 117 0.12 9.27 -0.27
C LYS A 117 1.40 9.11 0.53
N ILE A 118 1.30 8.74 1.80
CA ILE A 118 2.48 8.50 2.65
C ILE A 118 3.30 7.33 2.09
N VAL A 119 2.66 6.20 1.78
CA VAL A 119 3.33 5.03 1.20
C VAL A 119 4.01 5.39 -0.13
N ALA A 120 3.32 6.10 -1.02
CA ALA A 120 3.86 6.55 -2.30
C ALA A 120 5.10 7.46 -2.15
N GLN A 121 5.08 8.37 -1.18
CA GLN A 121 6.22 9.24 -0.84
C GLN A 121 7.41 8.43 -0.32
N LEU A 122 7.17 7.48 0.58
CA LEU A 122 8.22 6.61 1.14
C LEU A 122 8.83 5.71 0.07
N ILE A 123 8.03 5.15 -0.87
CA ILE A 123 8.52 4.43 -2.04
C ILE A 123 9.49 5.30 -2.84
N THR A 124 9.07 6.54 -3.13
CA THR A 124 9.87 7.48 -3.93
C THR A 124 11.17 7.88 -3.22
N ALA A 125 11.14 7.96 -1.88
CA ALA A 125 12.30 8.25 -1.06
C ALA A 125 13.24 7.03 -0.87
N GLY A 126 12.83 5.82 -1.26
CA GLY A 126 13.58 4.59 -0.99
C GLY A 126 13.65 4.24 0.49
N ASP A 127 12.61 4.56 1.26
CA ASP A 127 12.58 4.28 2.70
C ASP A 127 12.46 2.76 2.94
N SER A 128 13.34 2.22 3.78
CA SER A 128 13.43 0.78 4.05
C SER A 128 12.17 0.19 4.70
N ARG A 129 11.34 1.00 5.37
CA ARG A 129 10.05 0.55 5.91
C ARG A 129 9.13 0.05 4.80
N VAL A 130 9.20 0.71 3.65
CA VAL A 130 8.38 0.37 2.50
C VAL A 130 9.03 -0.75 1.68
N ASP A 131 10.36 -0.84 1.65
CA ASP A 131 11.06 -1.98 1.04
C ASP A 131 10.86 -3.28 1.84
N GLN A 132 10.74 -3.21 3.15
CA GLN A 132 10.44 -4.36 4.03
C GLN A 132 8.94 -4.68 4.07
N ASP A 133 8.06 -3.66 3.97
CA ASP A 133 6.59 -3.79 3.96
C ASP A 133 5.99 -3.73 2.55
N LEU A 134 6.72 -3.17 1.56
CA LEU A 134 6.67 -3.54 0.16
C LEU A 134 7.54 -4.83 -0.10
N GLU A 135 7.67 -5.60 0.91
CA GLU A 135 7.40 -7.01 0.78
C GLU A 135 5.98 -7.26 0.32
N VAL A 136 5.25 -6.25 -0.05
CA VAL A 136 4.38 -6.14 -1.22
C VAL A 136 5.15 -6.55 -2.42
N ALA A 137 6.42 -6.57 -2.36
CA ALA A 137 7.26 -7.16 -3.35
C ALA A 137 7.98 -8.35 -2.84
N PRO A 138 8.00 -8.90 -1.78
CA PRO A 138 7.62 -10.27 -1.71
C PRO A 138 6.16 -10.29 -1.29
N ILE A 139 5.32 -9.79 -2.15
CA ILE A 139 4.18 -10.60 -2.44
C ILE A 139 4.30 -11.82 -1.54
N SER A 140 3.55 -11.86 -0.45
CA SER A 140 3.55 -13.01 0.48
C SER A 140 3.90 -14.27 -0.32
N GLY A 141 4.65 -15.23 0.21
CA GLY A 141 5.02 -16.41 -0.57
C GLY A 141 3.87 -17.00 -1.38
N LYS A 142 2.62 -16.71 -0.95
CA LYS A 142 1.36 -17.06 -1.62
C LYS A 142 1.16 -16.36 -2.98
N VAL A 143 1.40 -15.07 -3.04
CA VAL A 143 1.25 -14.35 -4.33
C VAL A 143 2.41 -14.66 -5.25
N GLN A 144 3.64 -14.84 -4.75
CA GLN A 144 4.77 -15.33 -5.57
C GLN A 144 4.45 -16.68 -6.20
N GLU A 145 3.84 -17.59 -5.44
CA GLU A 145 3.40 -18.88 -5.96
C GLU A 145 2.36 -18.74 -7.07
N LEU A 146 1.38 -17.85 -6.88
CA LEU A 146 0.36 -17.56 -7.90
C LEU A 146 0.97 -16.94 -9.17
N VAL A 147 1.93 -16.01 -9.02
CA VAL A 147 2.64 -15.39 -10.14
C VAL A 147 3.46 -16.44 -10.90
N ARG A 148 4.18 -17.33 -10.21
CA ARG A 148 4.90 -18.43 -10.85
C ARG A 148 3.98 -19.40 -11.60
N ARG A 149 2.80 -19.73 -11.04
CA ARG A 149 1.80 -20.55 -11.73
C ARG A 149 1.31 -19.87 -13.00
N ARG A 150 1.16 -18.54 -12.99
CA ARG A 150 0.74 -17.77 -14.17
C ARG A 150 1.83 -17.70 -15.23
N TYR A 151 3.09 -17.54 -14.84
CA TYR A 151 4.22 -17.28 -15.74
C TYR A 151 5.38 -18.27 -15.52
N PRO A 152 5.16 -19.58 -15.73
CA PRO A 152 6.16 -20.61 -15.37
C PRO A 152 7.45 -20.57 -16.20
N ASN A 153 7.44 -19.86 -17.34
CA ASN A 153 8.59 -19.77 -18.24
C ASN A 153 9.34 -18.44 -18.16
N VAL A 154 8.98 -17.55 -17.23
CA VAL A 154 9.66 -16.28 -17.00
C VAL A 154 10.63 -16.45 -15.83
N ALA A 155 11.84 -15.88 -15.93
CA ALA A 155 12.83 -15.96 -14.84
C ALA A 155 12.31 -15.26 -13.58
N GLN A 156 12.71 -15.77 -12.40
CA GLN A 156 12.22 -15.29 -11.12
C GLN A 156 12.51 -13.79 -10.89
N ASP A 157 13.74 -13.37 -11.26
CA ASP A 157 14.15 -11.97 -11.07
C ASP A 157 13.35 -11.01 -11.93
N ASP A 158 13.02 -11.40 -13.17
CA ASP A 158 12.18 -10.64 -14.07
C ASP A 158 10.73 -10.55 -13.53
N LEU A 159 10.20 -11.66 -12.98
CA LEU A 159 8.90 -11.66 -12.33
C LEU A 159 8.84 -10.69 -11.15
N VAL A 160 9.85 -10.74 -10.28
CA VAL A 160 9.91 -9.85 -9.11
C VAL A 160 9.96 -8.39 -9.52
N LEU A 161 10.80 -8.05 -10.52
CA LEU A 161 10.94 -6.68 -11.02
C LEU A 161 9.63 -6.14 -11.60
N ASP A 162 9.00 -6.89 -12.50
CA ASP A 162 7.78 -6.45 -13.19
C ASP A 162 6.59 -6.28 -12.23
N TRP A 163 6.43 -7.23 -11.30
CA TRP A 163 5.38 -7.14 -10.29
C TRP A 163 5.62 -6.00 -9.31
N ARG A 164 6.87 -5.74 -8.92
CA ARG A 164 7.24 -4.57 -8.12
C ARG A 164 6.86 -3.28 -8.85
N LEU A 165 7.21 -3.15 -10.12
CA LEU A 165 6.85 -1.99 -10.93
C LEU A 165 5.32 -1.82 -11.04
N GLY A 166 4.59 -2.91 -11.24
CA GLY A 166 3.13 -2.89 -11.29
C GLY A 166 2.49 -2.40 -10.00
N VAL A 167 2.95 -2.90 -8.84
CA VAL A 167 2.44 -2.49 -7.52
C VAL A 167 2.81 -1.04 -7.21
N VAL A 168 4.06 -0.63 -7.44
CA VAL A 168 4.49 0.76 -7.26
C VAL A 168 3.63 1.70 -8.11
N THR A 169 3.42 1.35 -9.38
CA THR A 169 2.58 2.13 -10.29
C THR A 169 1.14 2.23 -9.78
N LEU A 170 0.56 1.12 -9.31
CA LEU A 170 -0.78 1.10 -8.74
C LEU A 170 -0.91 2.04 -7.55
N ILE A 171 0.00 1.94 -6.57
CA ILE A 171 0.01 2.78 -5.37
C ILE A 171 0.15 4.26 -5.75
N GLN A 172 1.07 4.59 -6.66
CA GLN A 172 1.26 5.96 -7.15
C GLN A 172 -0.02 6.50 -7.80
N MET A 173 -0.64 5.73 -8.71
CA MET A 173 -1.89 6.15 -9.33
C MET A 173 -3.01 6.34 -8.31
N LEU A 174 -3.22 5.40 -7.39
CA LEU A 174 -4.26 5.51 -6.37
C LEU A 174 -4.01 6.66 -5.39
N SER A 175 -2.75 7.00 -5.08
CA SER A 175 -2.41 8.17 -4.26
C SER A 175 -2.78 9.50 -4.90
N LEU A 176 -2.94 9.52 -6.23
CA LEU A 176 -3.34 10.69 -7.04
C LEU A 176 -4.85 10.73 -7.30
N THR A 177 -5.65 9.87 -6.65
CA THR A 177 -7.11 9.90 -6.81
C THR A 177 -7.64 11.32 -6.60
N PRO A 178 -8.39 11.88 -7.58
CA PRO A 178 -8.91 13.24 -7.50
C PRO A 178 -9.87 13.42 -6.32
N PRO A 179 -9.93 14.62 -5.69
CA PRO A 179 -10.77 14.86 -4.53
C PRO A 179 -12.27 14.63 -4.76
N ASP A 180 -12.77 14.91 -5.96
CA ASP A 180 -14.14 14.64 -6.39
C ASP A 180 -14.44 13.14 -6.49
N GLU A 181 -13.46 12.30 -6.83
CA GLU A 181 -13.56 10.85 -6.83
C GLU A 181 -13.32 10.20 -5.45
N VAL A 182 -12.72 10.92 -4.51
CA VAL A 182 -12.59 10.49 -3.11
C VAL A 182 -13.94 10.50 -2.40
N THR A 183 -14.81 11.45 -2.75
CA THR A 183 -16.15 11.59 -2.15
C THR A 183 -17.20 10.66 -2.79
N VAL A 184 -16.95 10.15 -3.99
CA VAL A 184 -17.79 9.14 -4.62
C VAL A 184 -17.33 7.77 -4.12
N ALA A 185 -17.99 7.28 -3.10
CA ALA A 185 -17.78 5.95 -2.50
C ALA A 185 -18.22 4.85 -3.48
N SER A 186 -17.52 4.69 -4.58
CA SER A 186 -17.73 3.55 -5.47
C SER A 186 -16.41 3.03 -5.98
N ALA A 187 -16.21 1.71 -5.82
CA ALA A 187 -15.13 0.98 -6.46
C ALA A 187 -15.21 1.07 -8.01
N ASP A 188 -16.33 1.54 -8.52
CA ASP A 188 -16.64 1.77 -9.93
C ASP A 188 -16.23 3.16 -10.43
N SER A 189 -15.45 3.94 -9.66
CA SER A 189 -14.95 5.20 -10.19
C SER A 189 -14.11 4.94 -11.43
N SER A 190 -14.35 5.71 -12.48
CA SER A 190 -13.66 5.59 -13.78
C SER A 190 -12.13 5.64 -13.60
N TYR A 191 -11.65 6.47 -12.68
CA TYR A 191 -10.22 6.62 -12.37
C TYR A 191 -9.62 5.35 -11.78
N LYS A 192 -10.25 4.79 -10.72
CA LYS A 192 -9.76 3.59 -10.03
C LYS A 192 -9.73 2.37 -10.97
N GLN A 193 -10.81 2.20 -11.76
CA GLN A 193 -10.88 1.12 -12.74
C GLN A 193 -9.84 1.28 -13.85
N THR A 194 -9.58 2.52 -14.29
CA THR A 194 -8.54 2.83 -15.29
C THR A 194 -7.15 2.50 -14.74
N ALA A 195 -6.86 2.85 -13.48
CA ALA A 195 -5.59 2.52 -12.82
C ALA A 195 -5.34 1.00 -12.81
N VAL A 196 -6.32 0.24 -12.39
CA VAL A 196 -6.24 -1.24 -12.37
C VAL A 196 -6.03 -1.81 -13.77
N ASN A 197 -6.81 -1.36 -14.76
CA ASN A 197 -6.68 -1.84 -16.14
C ASN A 197 -5.34 -1.47 -16.76
N PHE A 198 -4.79 -0.28 -16.45
CA PHE A 198 -3.47 0.15 -16.91
C PHE A 198 -2.37 -0.79 -16.40
N VAL A 199 -2.41 -1.13 -15.11
CA VAL A 199 -1.43 -2.05 -14.50
C VAL A 199 -1.57 -3.46 -15.10
N ILE A 200 -2.79 -3.96 -15.31
CA ILE A 200 -3.03 -5.25 -15.97
C ILE A 200 -2.40 -5.27 -17.36
N GLY A 201 -2.67 -4.23 -18.16
CA GLY A 201 -2.14 -4.14 -19.54
C GLY A 201 -0.62 -4.03 -19.56
N GLY A 202 -0.03 -3.28 -18.64
CA GLY A 202 1.43 -3.16 -18.51
C GLY A 202 2.10 -4.49 -18.18
N ILE A 203 1.59 -5.20 -17.18
CA ILE A 203 2.11 -6.53 -16.80
C ILE A 203 1.93 -7.54 -17.94
N ASP A 204 0.76 -7.62 -18.58
CA ASP A 204 0.55 -8.55 -19.70
C ASP A 204 1.50 -8.29 -20.86
N ALA A 205 1.72 -7.03 -21.23
CA ALA A 205 2.64 -6.65 -22.30
C ALA A 205 4.11 -7.00 -21.97
N SER A 206 4.56 -6.69 -20.75
CA SER A 206 5.91 -7.00 -20.30
C SER A 206 6.15 -8.51 -20.24
N MET A 207 5.24 -9.26 -19.65
CA MET A 207 5.32 -10.72 -19.55
C MET A 207 5.32 -11.42 -20.92
N ALA A 208 4.56 -10.91 -21.90
CA ALA A 208 4.59 -11.40 -23.26
C ALA A 208 5.96 -11.19 -23.93
N SER A 209 6.56 -10.03 -23.72
CA SER A 209 7.91 -9.69 -24.20
C SER A 209 8.98 -10.62 -23.61
N LEU A 210 8.97 -10.81 -22.30
CA LEU A 210 9.92 -11.70 -21.59
C LEU A 210 9.79 -13.15 -22.03
N ALA A 211 8.57 -13.65 -22.18
CA ALA A 211 8.32 -15.02 -22.66
C ALA A 211 8.85 -15.24 -24.08
N SER A 212 8.70 -14.24 -24.95
CA SER A 212 9.20 -14.30 -26.34
C SER A 212 10.74 -14.28 -26.41
N GLY A 213 11.38 -13.45 -25.59
CA GLY A 213 12.85 -13.37 -25.46
C GLY A 213 13.46 -14.67 -24.92
N ALA A 214 12.82 -15.30 -23.95
CA ALA A 214 13.25 -16.58 -23.40
C ALA A 214 13.13 -17.73 -24.43
N ALA A 215 12.13 -17.73 -25.28
CA ALA A 215 11.96 -18.71 -26.35
C ALA A 215 13.05 -18.56 -27.43
N ALA A 216 13.40 -17.32 -27.82
CA ALA A 216 14.46 -17.06 -28.78
C ALA A 216 15.84 -17.52 -28.29
N LYS A 217 16.16 -17.33 -27.02
CA LYS A 217 17.43 -17.80 -26.40
C LYS A 217 17.56 -19.33 -26.33
N LYS A 218 16.44 -20.08 -26.30
CA LYS A 218 16.46 -21.55 -26.29
C LYS A 218 16.59 -22.16 -27.69
N ALA A 219 16.33 -21.36 -28.74
CA ALA A 219 16.39 -21.79 -30.13
C ALA A 219 17.74 -21.48 -30.82
N SER A 220 18.62 -20.73 -30.16
CA SER A 220 19.98 -20.42 -30.57
C SER A 220 21.01 -21.29 -29.84
#